data_395c19ef8793904e1df3dde0244aa582
#
_entry.id   395c19ef8793904e1df3dde0244aa582
#
_cell.length_a   1.000
_cell.length_b   1.000
_cell.length_c   1.000
_cell.angle_alpha   90.00
_cell.angle_beta   90.00
_cell.angle_gamma   90.00
#
_symmetry.space_group_name_H-M   'P 1'
#
loop_
_entity.id
_entity.type
_entity.pdbx_description
1 polymer ?
#
loop_
_entity_poly.entity_id
_entity_poly.type
_entity_poly.pdbx_seq_one_letter_code
_entity_poly.pdbx_strand_id
1 'polypeptide(L)'
;MEDNLKLENNFFDDLLSVVKNYDIKIFYKPKYSIENLQNKDRFYSIIDKFSKTIGDNFYIINPYDRLEDTMNRSSLVINIPYTSTYSFALTLGLNSYYFIPTKYAAYFKKFNSPYKQLLGKSALKNVIEDLIDRNEVRT
;
A
#
# COMPACT_ATOMS: atom_id res chain seq x y z
N MET A 1 20.24 -4.45 -3.06
CA MET A 1 19.71 -3.09 -3.03
C MET A 1 18.93 -2.70 -4.27
N GLU A 2 19.46 -2.99 -5.46
CA GLU A 2 18.70 -2.76 -6.70
C GLU A 2 17.41 -3.56 -6.74
N ASP A 3 17.41 -4.78 -6.22
CA ASP A 3 16.22 -5.64 -6.20
C ASP A 3 15.11 -5.07 -5.33
N ASN A 4 15.46 -4.47 -4.19
CA ASN A 4 14.49 -3.82 -3.32
C ASN A 4 13.87 -2.58 -3.95
N LEU A 5 14.68 -1.80 -4.68
CA LEU A 5 14.19 -0.62 -5.40
C LEU A 5 13.23 -1.00 -6.52
N LYS A 6 13.55 -2.06 -7.26
CA LYS A 6 12.67 -2.56 -8.32
C LYS A 6 11.35 -3.08 -7.76
N LEU A 7 11.41 -3.81 -6.66
CA LEU A 7 10.21 -4.30 -5.99
C LEU A 7 9.33 -3.13 -5.55
N GLU A 8 9.92 -2.13 -4.91
CA GLU A 8 9.20 -0.95 -4.43
C GLU A 8 8.56 -0.17 -5.57
N ASN A 9 9.31 0.07 -6.64
CA ASN A 9 8.79 0.78 -7.81
C ASN A 9 7.62 0.02 -8.44
N ASN A 10 7.74 -1.27 -8.60
CA ASN A 10 6.65 -2.10 -9.11
C ASN A 10 5.45 -2.13 -8.17
N PHE A 11 5.70 -2.13 -6.86
CA PHE A 11 4.65 -2.07 -5.85
C PHE A 11 3.79 -0.82 -6.04
N PHE A 12 4.42 0.36 -6.12
CA PHE A 12 3.68 1.61 -6.25
C PHE A 12 3.03 1.75 -7.62
N ASP A 13 3.70 1.33 -8.68
CA ASP A 13 3.12 1.38 -10.03
C ASP A 13 1.88 0.49 -10.14
N ASP A 14 1.96 -0.73 -9.64
CA ASP A 14 0.83 -1.66 -9.66
C ASP A 14 -0.30 -1.20 -8.76
N LEU A 15 0.03 -0.70 -7.57
CA LEU A 15 -0.97 -0.17 -6.64
C LEU A 15 -1.74 0.97 -7.29
N LEU A 16 -1.03 1.93 -7.88
CA LEU A 16 -1.67 3.07 -8.54
C LEU A 16 -2.54 2.63 -9.71
N SER A 17 -2.07 1.68 -10.51
CA SER A 17 -2.83 1.19 -11.67
C SER A 17 -4.18 0.56 -11.28
N VAL A 18 -4.26 0.01 -10.07
CA VAL A 18 -5.51 -0.56 -9.55
C VAL A 18 -6.37 0.52 -8.91
N VAL A 19 -5.82 1.28 -7.94
CA VAL A 19 -6.62 2.22 -7.14
C VAL A 19 -7.18 3.38 -7.93
N LYS A 20 -6.55 3.76 -9.05
CA LYS A 20 -7.04 4.84 -9.91
C LYS A 20 -8.44 4.57 -10.49
N ASN A 21 -8.87 3.32 -10.51
CA ASN A 21 -10.17 2.92 -11.06
C ASN A 21 -11.30 3.01 -10.04
N TYR A 22 -10.99 3.39 -8.80
CA TYR A 22 -11.97 3.44 -7.71
C TYR A 22 -11.97 4.81 -7.05
N ASP A 23 -13.13 5.22 -6.56
CA ASP A 23 -13.26 6.45 -5.77
C ASP A 23 -13.02 6.10 -4.29
N ILE A 24 -11.75 5.92 -3.93
CA ILE A 24 -11.32 5.57 -2.58
C ILE A 24 -10.21 6.51 -2.13
N LYS A 25 -10.11 6.70 -0.82
CA LYS A 25 -9.07 7.53 -0.22
C LYS A 25 -7.85 6.69 0.11
N ILE A 26 -6.69 7.20 -0.28
CA ILE A 26 -5.41 6.55 -0.05
C ILE A 26 -4.61 7.38 0.95
N PHE A 27 -4.23 6.77 2.07
CA PHE A 27 -3.36 7.39 3.07
C PHE A 27 -1.98 6.77 2.96
N TYR A 28 -1.00 7.57 2.60
CA TYR A 28 0.37 7.10 2.43
C TYR A 28 1.21 7.49 3.65
N LYS A 29 1.80 6.47 4.29
CA LYS A 29 2.78 6.69 5.35
C LYS A 29 4.16 6.32 4.81
N PRO A 30 5.04 7.31 4.60
CA PRO A 30 6.41 7.03 4.19
C PRO A 30 7.18 6.33 5.31
N LYS A 31 8.12 5.49 4.92
CA LYS A 31 8.95 4.74 5.86
C LYS A 31 9.84 5.66 6.69
N TYR A 32 10.29 6.77 6.09
CA TYR A 32 11.17 7.73 6.72
C TYR A 32 10.60 9.14 6.58
N SER A 33 10.99 10.05 7.50
CA SER A 33 10.59 11.44 7.34
C SER A 33 11.20 12.04 6.07
N ILE A 34 10.44 12.91 5.42
CA ILE A 34 10.84 13.54 4.15
C ILE A 34 12.18 14.30 4.28
N GLU A 35 12.43 14.84 5.47
CA GLU A 35 13.59 15.68 5.73
C GLU A 35 14.91 14.91 5.76
N ASN A 36 14.86 13.58 5.95
CA ASN A 36 16.02 12.75 6.23
C ASN A 36 16.34 11.77 5.11
N LEU A 37 15.83 12.00 3.89
CA LEU A 37 15.88 10.99 2.86
C LEU A 37 17.09 11.11 1.96
N GLN A 38 17.91 10.07 1.98
CA GLN A 38 18.89 9.81 0.92
C GLN A 38 18.18 9.55 -0.42
N ASN A 39 16.88 9.25 -0.39
CA ASN A 39 16.07 8.92 -1.56
C ASN A 39 14.93 9.92 -1.77
N LYS A 40 15.20 11.19 -1.50
CA LYS A 40 14.23 12.27 -1.56
C LYS A 40 13.53 12.37 -2.93
N ASP A 41 14.29 12.23 -4.00
CA ASP A 41 13.76 12.34 -5.36
C ASP A 41 12.77 11.22 -5.67
N ARG A 42 13.07 10.00 -5.23
CA ARG A 42 12.18 8.85 -5.42
C ARG A 42 10.88 9.03 -4.65
N PHE A 43 10.97 9.53 -3.44
CA PHE A 43 9.82 9.82 -2.59
C PHE A 43 8.90 10.83 -3.26
N TYR A 44 9.45 11.96 -3.73
CA TYR A 44 8.67 12.97 -4.42
C TYR A 44 8.09 12.47 -5.75
N SER A 45 8.78 11.57 -6.43
CA SER A 45 8.27 10.95 -7.65
C SER A 45 7.00 10.14 -7.37
N ILE A 46 6.99 9.37 -6.29
CA ILE A 46 5.80 8.59 -5.88
C ILE A 46 4.65 9.53 -5.56
N ILE A 47 4.90 10.56 -4.73
CA ILE A 47 3.89 11.55 -4.37
C ILE A 47 3.31 12.22 -5.60
N ASP A 48 4.17 12.64 -6.53
CA ASP A 48 3.77 13.33 -7.74
C ASP A 48 2.86 12.46 -8.61
N LYS A 49 3.24 11.21 -8.83
CA LYS A 49 2.44 10.27 -9.62
C LYS A 49 1.05 10.05 -9.03
N PHE A 50 0.99 9.81 -7.72
CA PHE A 50 -0.29 9.58 -7.05
C PHE A 50 -1.15 10.83 -7.05
N SER A 51 -0.56 11.98 -6.72
CA SER A 51 -1.30 13.25 -6.67
C SER A 51 -1.87 13.64 -8.04
N LYS A 52 -1.11 13.41 -9.10
CA LYS A 52 -1.59 13.70 -10.46
C LYS A 52 -2.68 12.75 -10.93
N THR A 53 -2.66 11.51 -10.45
CA THR A 53 -3.57 10.47 -10.93
C THR A 53 -4.87 10.43 -10.14
N ILE A 54 -4.81 10.48 -8.81
CA ILE A 54 -5.98 10.37 -7.94
C ILE A 54 -6.33 11.65 -7.18
N GLY A 55 -5.48 12.68 -7.31
CA GLY A 55 -5.78 14.02 -6.82
C GLY A 55 -6.10 14.09 -5.33
N ASP A 56 -7.25 14.65 -5.01
CA ASP A 56 -7.67 14.89 -3.63
C ASP A 56 -7.91 13.61 -2.81
N ASN A 57 -7.94 12.46 -3.44
CA ASN A 57 -8.07 11.18 -2.73
C ASN A 57 -6.73 10.68 -2.18
N PHE A 58 -5.63 11.39 -2.43
CA PHE A 58 -4.31 11.00 -1.95
C PHE A 58 -3.90 11.91 -0.79
N TYR A 59 -3.60 11.30 0.35
CA TYR A 59 -3.18 11.99 1.57
C TYR A 59 -1.85 11.43 2.05
N ILE A 60 -0.94 12.32 2.43
CA ILE A 60 0.32 11.95 3.05
C ILE A 60 0.16 12.09 4.55
N ILE A 61 0.45 11.02 5.29
CA ILE A 61 0.38 11.03 6.74
C ILE A 61 1.60 11.77 7.28
N ASN A 62 1.36 12.74 8.17
CA ASN A 62 2.45 13.41 8.87
C ASN A 62 3.25 12.38 9.67
N PRO A 63 4.60 12.34 9.54
CA PRO A 63 5.43 11.36 10.25
C PRO A 63 5.31 11.43 11.78
N TYR A 64 4.87 12.56 12.30
CA TYR A 64 4.69 12.74 13.75
C TYR A 64 3.31 12.31 14.25
N ASP A 65 2.36 12.06 13.37
CA ASP A 65 1.04 11.53 13.75
C ASP A 65 1.15 10.06 14.14
N ARG A 66 0.29 9.65 15.07
CA ARG A 66 0.24 8.25 15.49
C ARG A 66 -0.31 7.41 14.34
N LEU A 67 0.46 6.42 13.93
CA LEU A 67 0.08 5.53 12.85
C LEU A 67 -1.23 4.80 13.13
N GLU A 68 -1.45 4.38 14.39
CA GLU A 68 -2.66 3.64 14.76
C GLU A 68 -3.93 4.45 14.55
N ASP A 69 -3.90 5.78 14.69
CA ASP A 69 -5.07 6.63 14.48
C ASP A 69 -5.53 6.59 13.02
N THR A 70 -4.59 6.63 12.09
CA THR A 70 -4.91 6.49 10.67
C THR A 70 -5.32 5.07 10.32
N MET A 71 -4.61 4.06 10.86
CA MET A 71 -4.94 2.66 10.63
C MET A 71 -6.36 2.33 11.09
N ASN A 72 -6.76 2.81 12.26
CA ASN A 72 -8.09 2.52 12.80
C ASN A 72 -9.23 3.12 11.98
N ARG A 73 -8.93 4.11 11.13
CA ARG A 73 -9.91 4.70 10.22
C ARG A 73 -9.86 4.07 8.82
N SER A 74 -8.98 3.11 8.62
CA SER A 74 -8.78 2.48 7.32
C SER A 74 -9.52 1.16 7.24
N SER A 75 -10.11 0.88 6.08
CA SER A 75 -10.80 -0.39 5.81
C SER A 75 -9.82 -1.48 5.38
N LEU A 76 -8.67 -1.08 4.86
CA LEU A 76 -7.67 -1.99 4.32
C LEU A 76 -6.29 -1.38 4.51
N VAL A 77 -5.34 -2.19 4.96
CA VAL A 77 -3.94 -1.78 5.11
C VAL A 77 -3.10 -2.58 4.14
N ILE A 78 -2.42 -1.88 3.23
CA ILE A 78 -1.57 -2.49 2.22
C ILE A 78 -0.12 -2.15 2.55
N ASN A 79 0.71 -3.18 2.60
CA ASN A 79 2.09 -3.05 3.05
C ASN A 79 3.06 -3.52 1.97
N ILE A 80 4.21 -2.85 1.90
CA ILE A 80 5.35 -3.33 1.13
C ILE A 80 5.84 -4.62 1.79
N PRO A 81 6.20 -5.65 0.99
CA PRO A 81 6.58 -6.94 1.54
C PRO A 81 7.64 -6.83 2.61
N TYR A 82 7.30 -7.44 3.67
CA TYR A 82 7.95 -7.78 4.91
C TYR A 82 8.31 -6.57 5.76
N THR A 83 7.47 -5.54 5.72
CA THR A 83 7.53 -4.41 6.64
C THR A 83 6.72 -4.69 7.91
N SER A 84 7.09 -4.05 9.02
CA SER A 84 6.47 -4.28 10.33
C SER A 84 5.04 -3.75 10.45
N THR A 85 4.64 -2.83 9.60
CA THR A 85 3.29 -2.27 9.63
C THR A 85 2.21 -3.31 9.39
N TYR A 86 2.53 -4.36 8.64
CA TYR A 86 1.63 -5.50 8.43
C TYR A 86 1.18 -6.14 9.75
N SER A 87 2.16 -6.51 10.58
CA SER A 87 1.89 -7.17 11.86
C SER A 87 1.20 -6.22 12.85
N PHE A 88 1.61 -4.97 12.86
CA PHE A 88 0.99 -3.97 13.72
C PHE A 88 -0.49 -3.80 13.41
N ALA A 89 -0.85 -3.70 12.14
CA ALA A 89 -2.26 -3.60 11.73
C ALA A 89 -3.06 -4.83 12.14
N LEU A 90 -2.48 -6.03 12.04
CA LEU A 90 -3.14 -7.26 12.47
C LEU A 90 -3.42 -7.25 13.97
N THR A 91 -2.50 -6.73 14.79
CA THR A 91 -2.73 -6.63 16.25
C THR A 91 -3.88 -5.69 16.57
N LEU A 92 -4.17 -4.73 15.70
CA LEU A 92 -5.32 -3.84 15.84
C LEU A 92 -6.63 -4.44 15.31
N GLY A 93 -6.59 -5.68 14.82
CA GLY A 93 -7.77 -6.36 14.28
C GLY A 93 -8.17 -5.89 12.89
N LEU A 94 -7.25 -5.30 12.14
CA LEU A 94 -7.52 -4.73 10.82
C LEU A 94 -7.20 -5.70 9.69
N ASN A 95 -7.81 -5.48 8.53
CA ASN A 95 -7.48 -6.17 7.30
C ASN A 95 -6.14 -5.68 6.79
N SER A 96 -5.11 -6.49 6.90
CA SER A 96 -3.74 -6.11 6.50
C SER A 96 -3.14 -7.19 5.62
N TYR A 97 -2.49 -6.76 4.54
CA TYR A 97 -1.87 -7.65 3.56
C TYR A 97 -0.53 -7.10 3.13
N TYR A 98 0.38 -8.01 2.80
CA TYR A 98 1.50 -7.66 1.93
C TYR A 98 1.00 -7.70 0.49
N PHE A 99 1.24 -6.64 -0.27
CA PHE A 99 0.93 -6.63 -1.70
C PHE A 99 2.19 -6.97 -2.49
N ILE A 100 2.11 -8.04 -3.27
CA ILE A 100 3.20 -8.49 -4.11
C ILE A 100 2.89 -8.06 -5.55
N PRO A 101 3.73 -7.20 -6.16
CA PRO A 101 3.50 -6.76 -7.53
C PRO A 101 3.38 -7.93 -8.51
N THR A 102 2.60 -7.76 -9.56
CA THR A 102 2.32 -8.81 -10.55
C THR A 102 3.60 -9.45 -11.09
N LYS A 103 4.63 -8.64 -11.32
CA LYS A 103 5.92 -9.12 -11.84
C LYS A 103 6.55 -10.21 -10.96
N TYR A 104 6.32 -10.13 -9.65
CA TYR A 104 6.92 -11.02 -8.66
C TYR A 104 5.95 -12.08 -8.13
N ALA A 105 4.68 -12.04 -8.54
CA ALA A 105 3.65 -12.89 -7.95
C ALA A 105 3.96 -14.39 -8.11
N ALA A 106 4.41 -14.81 -9.28
CA ALA A 106 4.74 -16.21 -9.54
C ALA A 106 5.88 -16.71 -8.66
N TYR A 107 6.88 -15.86 -8.44
CA TYR A 107 8.01 -16.19 -7.59
C TYR A 107 7.57 -16.38 -6.13
N PHE A 108 6.79 -15.43 -5.59
CA PHE A 108 6.33 -15.49 -4.21
C PHE A 108 5.33 -16.62 -3.98
N LYS A 109 4.58 -17.02 -4.99
CA LYS A 109 3.62 -18.12 -4.90
C LYS A 109 4.31 -19.45 -4.56
N LYS A 110 5.57 -19.61 -4.93
CA LYS A 110 6.33 -20.84 -4.65
C LYS A 110 6.62 -21.04 -3.17
N PHE A 111 6.54 -19.97 -2.39
CA PHE A 111 6.82 -20.03 -0.96
C PHE A 111 5.53 -20.17 -0.19
N ASN A 112 5.46 -21.16 0.68
CA ASN A 112 4.30 -21.38 1.54
C ASN A 112 4.38 -20.42 2.73
N SER A 113 4.11 -19.14 2.48
CA SER A 113 4.22 -18.09 3.47
C SER A 113 3.04 -18.13 4.45
N PRO A 114 3.30 -17.95 5.77
CA PRO A 114 2.22 -17.82 6.75
C PRO A 114 1.53 -16.45 6.72
N TYR A 115 2.09 -15.50 5.97
CA TYR A 115 1.55 -14.14 5.92
C TYR A 115 0.42 -14.00 4.90
N LYS A 116 -0.51 -13.09 5.18
CA LYS A 116 -1.58 -12.75 4.25
C LYS A 116 -0.99 -11.92 3.11
N GLN A 117 -1.03 -12.45 1.91
CA GLN A 117 -0.44 -11.83 0.73
C GLN A 117 -1.46 -11.67 -0.38
N LEU A 118 -1.39 -10.54 -1.07
CA LEU A 118 -2.13 -10.31 -2.31
C LEU A 118 -1.14 -10.45 -3.46
N LEU A 119 -1.22 -11.53 -4.20
CA LEU A 119 -0.30 -11.85 -5.28
C LEU A 119 -0.81 -11.24 -6.59
N GLY A 120 -0.26 -10.10 -6.96
CA GLY A 120 -0.56 -9.42 -8.21
C GLY A 120 -1.76 -8.49 -8.14
N LYS A 121 -1.94 -7.72 -9.21
CA LYS A 121 -2.99 -6.70 -9.30
C LYS A 121 -4.39 -7.27 -9.20
N SER A 122 -4.62 -8.46 -9.76
CA SER A 122 -5.95 -9.09 -9.71
C SER A 122 -6.39 -9.38 -8.29
N ALA A 123 -5.48 -9.87 -7.44
CA ALA A 123 -5.79 -10.16 -6.04
C ALA A 123 -6.13 -8.87 -5.28
N LEU A 124 -5.38 -7.81 -5.50
CA LEU A 124 -5.63 -6.50 -4.90
C LEU A 124 -7.00 -5.95 -5.34
N LYS A 125 -7.29 -6.02 -6.63
CA LYS A 125 -8.57 -5.59 -7.18
C LYS A 125 -9.74 -6.33 -6.53
N ASN A 126 -9.63 -7.65 -6.39
CA ASN A 126 -10.69 -8.47 -5.81
C ASN A 126 -10.99 -8.08 -4.36
N VAL A 127 -9.95 -7.83 -3.57
CA VAL A 127 -10.12 -7.40 -2.17
C VAL A 127 -10.80 -6.04 -2.09
N ILE A 128 -10.39 -5.09 -2.93
CA ILE A 128 -11.00 -3.75 -2.96
C ILE A 128 -12.48 -3.85 -3.34
N GLU A 129 -12.78 -4.59 -4.40
CA GLU A 129 -14.17 -4.74 -4.86
C GLU A 129 -15.05 -5.45 -3.81
N ASP A 130 -14.50 -6.45 -3.13
CA ASP A 130 -15.22 -7.13 -2.06
C ASP A 130 -15.57 -6.18 -0.91
N LEU A 131 -14.64 -5.31 -0.52
CA LEU A 131 -14.89 -4.31 0.52
C LEU A 131 -15.92 -3.27 0.08
N ILE A 132 -15.86 -2.82 -1.16
CA ILE A 132 -16.85 -1.88 -1.72
C ILE A 132 -18.24 -2.53 -1.72
N ASP A 133 -18.35 -3.77 -2.15
CA ASP A 133 -19.63 -4.49 -2.21
C ASP A 133 -20.25 -4.69 -0.83
N ARG A 134 -19.42 -4.77 0.21
CA ARG A 134 -19.89 -4.85 1.60
C ARG A 134 -20.18 -3.50 2.22
N ASN A 135 -19.99 -2.40 1.48
CA ASN A 135 -20.10 -1.03 1.98
C ASN A 135 -19.12 -0.73 3.12
N GLU A 136 -17.99 -1.43 3.17
CA GLU A 136 -16.97 -1.22 4.20
C GLU A 136 -15.98 -0.13 3.82
N VAL A 137 -15.89 0.19 2.51
CA VAL A 137 -15.09 1.30 2.00
C VAL A 137 -16.04 2.45 1.69
N ARG A 138 -15.83 3.59 2.34
CA ARG A 138 -16.62 4.80 2.12
C ARG A 138 -15.77 5.85 1.44
N THR A 139 -16.31 6.38 0.41
CA THR A 139 -15.68 7.44 -0.36
C THR A 139 -16.00 8.82 0.21
#